data_1e0550d5e2cec743dcef1ce1a8d808b0
#
_entry.id   1e0550d5e2cec743dcef1ce1a8d808b0
#
_cell.length_a   1.000
_cell.length_b   1.000
_cell.length_c   1.000
_cell.angle_alpha   90.00
_cell.angle_beta   90.00
_cell.angle_gamma   90.00
#
_symmetry.space_group_name_H-M   'P 1'
#
loop_
_entity.id
_entity.type
_entity.pdbx_description
1 polymer ?
#
loop_
_entity_poly.entity_id
_entity_poly.type
_entity_poly.pdbx_seq_one_letter_code
_entity_poly.pdbx_strand_id
1 'polypeptide(L)'
;MYPELEKNKDVIKSTINVEIATELRKNWNLFKIALDNLATLLKEFRIDISRFASSWNVLLPIIYYIYFNPEYINNKIAIKSYLIRAILFTYFQSGTTTKLQQMKKLINENDTEISIEILNQLNDLRVSEAKIEDILNAEKGSRVAGEALYYLSLDWIKSTLKYEQDHLHPEERFFKTKPANIDNQTWSRWKNNRNRLPNLQFLEGRSNGSKNDMALLDFYNEMNEEQQSLFIKQAFIPENVSMEFEYFEDFYEERKKILTKKLKELLG
;
A
#
# COMPACT_ATOMS: atom_id res chain seq x y z
N MET A 1 16.90 19.43 -4.09
CA MET A 1 18.20 20.09 -3.85
C MET A 1 18.47 20.00 -2.36
N TYR A 2 19.57 19.38 -1.93
CA TYR A 2 19.86 19.14 -0.52
C TYR A 2 20.34 20.43 0.14
N PRO A 3 19.71 20.93 1.22
CA PRO A 3 20.10 22.21 1.87
C PRO A 3 21.55 22.21 2.40
N GLU A 4 22.10 21.04 2.70
CA GLU A 4 23.49 20.89 3.12
C GLU A 4 24.50 21.13 1.98
N LEU A 5 24.04 20.98 0.71
CA LEU A 5 24.85 21.29 -0.46
C LEU A 5 25.07 22.78 -0.67
N GLU A 6 24.21 23.64 -0.13
CA GLU A 6 24.40 25.09 -0.23
C GLU A 6 25.44 25.66 0.77
N LYS A 7 25.59 25.01 1.95
CA LYS A 7 26.54 25.43 2.97
C LYS A 7 28.02 25.16 2.64
N ASN A 8 28.28 24.25 1.70
CA ASN A 8 29.64 23.83 1.32
C ASN A 8 29.84 23.82 -0.21
N LYS A 9 29.28 24.81 -0.91
CA LYS A 9 29.34 24.90 -2.40
C LYS A 9 30.73 24.70 -2.98
N ASP A 10 31.75 25.20 -2.30
CA ASP A 10 33.13 25.13 -2.82
C ASP A 10 33.82 23.79 -2.53
N VAL A 11 33.51 23.16 -1.39
CA VAL A 11 34.00 21.82 -1.07
C VAL A 11 33.24 20.77 -1.88
N ILE A 12 31.92 20.95 -2.11
CA ILE A 12 31.11 20.06 -2.89
C ILE A 12 31.37 20.18 -4.38
N LYS A 13 31.63 21.38 -4.90
CA LYS A 13 32.11 21.57 -6.29
C LYS A 13 33.45 20.88 -6.55
N SER A 14 34.29 20.73 -5.53
CA SER A 14 35.55 19.99 -5.64
C SER A 14 35.41 18.48 -5.44
N THR A 15 34.34 18.01 -4.78
CA THR A 15 34.13 16.60 -4.38
C THR A 15 33.04 15.88 -5.18
N ILE A 16 32.06 16.58 -5.78
CA ILE A 16 31.29 16.05 -6.94
C ILE A 16 32.21 16.21 -8.14
N ASN A 17 33.26 15.50 -8.03
CA ASN A 17 34.40 15.41 -8.88
C ASN A 17 33.99 15.14 -10.30
N VAL A 18 34.78 15.72 -11.19
CA VAL A 18 34.98 15.30 -12.57
C VAL A 18 34.90 13.75 -12.72
N GLU A 19 35.42 13.01 -11.74
CA GLU A 19 35.36 11.54 -11.66
C GLU A 19 33.93 10.99 -11.54
N ILE A 20 33.11 11.44 -10.58
CA ILE A 20 31.73 11.00 -10.43
C ILE A 20 30.90 11.42 -11.64
N ALA A 21 31.07 12.65 -12.13
CA ALA A 21 30.38 13.11 -13.32
C ALA A 21 30.81 12.34 -14.59
N THR A 22 32.09 11.96 -14.66
CA THR A 22 32.65 11.17 -15.76
C THR A 22 32.13 9.72 -15.69
N GLU A 23 32.10 9.13 -14.50
CA GLU A 23 31.56 7.78 -14.28
C GLU A 23 30.05 7.73 -14.55
N LEU A 24 29.28 8.71 -14.11
CA LEU A 24 27.86 8.85 -14.44
C LEU A 24 27.65 9.02 -15.96
N ARG A 25 28.48 9.81 -16.65
CA ARG A 25 28.39 9.96 -18.11
C ARG A 25 28.71 8.66 -18.82
N LYS A 26 29.78 7.96 -18.40
CA LYS A 26 30.18 6.68 -18.95
C LYS A 26 29.10 5.62 -18.83
N ASN A 27 28.42 5.60 -17.68
CA ASN A 27 27.41 4.60 -17.36
C ASN A 27 25.97 5.10 -17.56
N TRP A 28 25.79 6.30 -18.13
CA TRP A 28 24.47 6.92 -18.27
C TRP A 28 23.44 6.05 -19.00
N ASN A 29 23.88 5.34 -20.06
CA ASN A 29 23.02 4.45 -20.80
C ASN A 29 22.53 3.27 -19.93
N LEU A 30 23.39 2.68 -19.10
CA LEU A 30 23.01 1.62 -18.17
C LEU A 30 22.03 2.13 -17.10
N PHE A 31 22.24 3.33 -16.61
CA PHE A 31 21.31 3.96 -15.66
C PHE A 31 19.94 4.22 -16.28
N LYS A 32 19.88 4.72 -17.53
CA LYS A 32 18.61 4.87 -18.27
C LYS A 32 17.91 3.54 -18.45
N ILE A 33 18.64 2.49 -18.84
CA ILE A 33 18.08 1.14 -18.98
C ILE A 33 17.46 0.66 -17.65
N ALA A 34 18.14 0.90 -16.52
CA ALA A 34 17.60 0.52 -15.22
C ALA A 34 16.29 1.28 -14.88
N LEU A 35 16.20 2.57 -15.23
CA LEU A 35 14.97 3.36 -15.08
C LEU A 35 13.83 2.85 -15.99
N ASP A 36 14.13 2.56 -17.25
CA ASP A 36 13.15 2.05 -18.22
C ASP A 36 12.64 0.66 -17.80
N ASN A 37 13.53 -0.19 -17.27
CA ASN A 37 13.18 -1.50 -16.73
C ASN A 37 12.31 -1.38 -15.49
N LEU A 38 12.62 -0.46 -14.55
CA LEU A 38 11.75 -0.19 -13.40
C LEU A 38 10.37 0.29 -13.85
N ALA A 39 10.30 1.21 -14.81
CA ALA A 39 9.02 1.70 -15.33
C ALA A 39 8.19 0.55 -15.95
N THR A 40 8.86 -0.38 -16.65
CA THR A 40 8.23 -1.57 -17.21
C THR A 40 7.69 -2.50 -16.12
N LEU A 41 8.48 -2.74 -15.05
CA LEU A 41 8.02 -3.54 -13.90
C LEU A 41 6.82 -2.89 -13.20
N LEU A 42 6.85 -1.58 -12.95
CA LEU A 42 5.73 -0.88 -12.33
C LEU A 42 4.45 -1.03 -13.15
N LYS A 43 4.56 -0.92 -14.47
CA LYS A 43 3.45 -1.15 -15.40
C LYS A 43 2.94 -2.60 -15.35
N GLU A 44 3.84 -3.58 -15.33
CA GLU A 44 3.50 -5.01 -15.18
C GLU A 44 2.77 -5.27 -13.85
N PHE A 45 3.25 -4.65 -12.77
CA PHE A 45 2.64 -4.75 -11.44
C PHE A 45 1.34 -3.94 -11.31
N ARG A 46 0.97 -3.15 -12.32
CA ARG A 46 -0.16 -2.20 -12.29
C ARG A 46 -0.04 -1.14 -11.18
N ILE A 47 1.18 -0.81 -10.79
CA ILE A 47 1.46 0.21 -9.78
C ILE A 47 1.71 1.53 -10.47
N ASP A 48 0.89 2.53 -10.17
CA ASP A 48 1.07 3.88 -10.67
C ASP A 48 2.28 4.53 -9.99
N ILE A 49 3.18 5.10 -10.77
CA ILE A 49 4.39 5.76 -10.26
C ILE A 49 4.08 6.93 -9.33
N SER A 50 2.93 7.58 -9.48
CA SER A 50 2.49 8.67 -8.60
C SER A 50 2.32 8.25 -7.14
N ARG A 51 2.15 6.95 -6.86
CA ARG A 51 2.09 6.40 -5.51
C ARG A 51 3.38 6.61 -4.72
N PHE A 52 4.49 6.81 -5.43
CA PHE A 52 5.80 7.07 -4.81
C PHE A 52 6.10 8.57 -4.67
N ALA A 53 5.20 9.48 -5.10
CA ALA A 53 5.46 10.92 -5.10
C ALA A 53 5.86 11.50 -3.73
N SER A 54 5.35 10.94 -2.63
CA SER A 54 5.73 11.33 -1.27
C SER A 54 7.00 10.64 -0.74
N SER A 55 7.54 9.65 -1.45
CA SER A 55 8.74 8.89 -1.04
C SER A 55 9.43 8.22 -2.23
N TRP A 56 10.00 9.01 -3.13
CA TRP A 56 10.81 8.50 -4.26
C TRP A 56 11.98 7.60 -3.81
N ASN A 57 12.42 7.77 -2.56
CA ASN A 57 13.47 6.94 -1.99
C ASN A 57 13.15 5.44 -1.99
N VAL A 58 11.87 5.06 -2.04
CA VAL A 58 11.44 3.67 -2.18
C VAL A 58 11.95 3.05 -3.48
N LEU A 59 12.09 3.83 -4.55
CA LEU A 59 12.52 3.33 -5.85
C LEU A 59 14.04 3.17 -5.97
N LEU A 60 14.82 3.93 -5.21
CA LEU A 60 16.28 3.95 -5.34
C LEU A 60 16.96 2.59 -5.13
N PRO A 61 16.61 1.78 -4.11
CA PRO A 61 17.18 0.44 -3.95
C PRO A 61 16.89 -0.48 -5.14
N ILE A 62 15.72 -0.35 -5.76
CA ILE A 62 15.35 -1.18 -6.91
C ILE A 62 16.07 -0.72 -8.18
N ILE A 63 16.22 0.59 -8.39
CA ILE A 63 17.05 1.11 -9.48
C ILE A 63 18.50 0.61 -9.33
N TYR A 64 19.04 0.67 -8.11
CA TYR A 64 20.38 0.15 -7.79
C TYR A 64 20.46 -1.36 -8.09
N TYR A 65 19.49 -2.12 -7.61
CA TYR A 65 19.42 -3.56 -7.85
C TYR A 65 19.38 -3.92 -9.33
N ILE A 66 18.47 -3.31 -10.12
CA ILE A 66 18.33 -3.54 -11.56
C ILE A 66 19.60 -3.15 -12.31
N TYR A 67 20.27 -2.05 -11.89
CA TYR A 67 21.49 -1.58 -12.53
C TYR A 67 22.63 -2.59 -12.45
N PHE A 68 22.77 -3.31 -11.32
CA PHE A 68 23.83 -4.29 -11.13
C PHE A 68 23.43 -5.73 -11.42
N ASN A 69 22.14 -6.01 -11.63
CA ASN A 69 21.63 -7.35 -11.86
C ASN A 69 20.82 -7.42 -13.16
N PRO A 70 21.45 -7.88 -14.27
CA PRO A 70 20.74 -8.05 -15.54
C PRO A 70 19.59 -9.06 -15.47
N GLU A 71 19.64 -10.02 -14.55
CA GLU A 71 18.62 -11.06 -14.37
C GLU A 71 17.55 -10.70 -13.33
N TYR A 72 17.42 -9.42 -12.99
CA TYR A 72 16.46 -8.91 -12.01
C TYR A 72 15.03 -9.43 -12.19
N ILE A 73 14.67 -9.82 -13.41
CA ILE A 73 13.33 -10.32 -13.75
C ILE A 73 12.97 -11.60 -12.98
N ASN A 74 13.96 -12.40 -12.60
CA ASN A 74 13.77 -13.62 -11.82
C ASN A 74 13.26 -13.33 -10.41
N ASN A 75 13.52 -12.12 -9.90
CA ASN A 75 13.17 -11.69 -8.55
C ASN A 75 12.01 -10.70 -8.50
N LYS A 76 11.21 -10.57 -9.57
CA LYS A 76 10.14 -9.57 -9.68
C LYS A 76 9.09 -9.67 -8.57
N ILE A 77 8.82 -10.87 -8.03
CA ILE A 77 7.90 -11.06 -6.90
C ILE A 77 8.44 -10.35 -5.66
N ALA A 78 9.73 -10.52 -5.36
CA ALA A 78 10.36 -9.87 -4.22
C ALA A 78 10.47 -8.35 -4.44
N ILE A 79 10.73 -7.89 -5.66
CA ILE A 79 10.71 -6.46 -6.01
C ILE A 79 9.32 -5.86 -5.73
N LYS A 80 8.26 -6.52 -6.20
CA LYS A 80 6.88 -6.09 -5.95
C LYS A 80 6.57 -6.03 -4.45
N SER A 81 6.92 -7.09 -3.73
CA SER A 81 6.75 -7.18 -2.27
C SER A 81 7.50 -6.04 -1.56
N TYR A 82 8.77 -5.78 -1.92
CA TYR A 82 9.54 -4.68 -1.35
C TYR A 82 8.83 -3.33 -1.56
N LEU A 83 8.42 -3.01 -2.79
CA LEU A 83 7.78 -1.75 -3.11
C LEU A 83 6.52 -1.52 -2.27
N ILE A 84 5.68 -2.56 -2.13
CA ILE A 84 4.44 -2.49 -1.35
C ILE A 84 4.74 -2.38 0.15
N ARG A 85 5.66 -3.20 0.68
CA ARG A 85 6.09 -3.14 2.09
C ARG A 85 6.65 -1.77 2.45
N ALA A 86 7.54 -1.22 1.60
CA ALA A 86 8.17 0.08 1.86
C ALA A 86 7.14 1.21 1.95
N ILE A 87 6.03 1.13 1.22
CA ILE A 87 4.93 2.10 1.30
C ILE A 87 4.04 1.83 2.52
N LEU A 88 3.54 0.59 2.68
CA LEU A 88 2.58 0.26 3.74
C LEU A 88 3.20 0.32 5.14
N PHE A 89 4.48 -0.03 5.27
CA PHE A 89 5.21 0.07 6.54
C PHE A 89 5.87 1.44 6.74
N THR A 90 5.62 2.39 5.83
CA THR A 90 6.19 3.75 5.89
C THR A 90 7.71 3.76 6.08
N TYR A 91 8.39 2.82 5.40
CA TYR A 91 9.82 2.50 5.62
C TYR A 91 10.74 3.71 5.58
N PHE A 92 10.52 4.66 4.68
CA PHE A 92 11.34 5.86 4.54
C PHE A 92 10.78 7.10 5.27
N GLN A 93 9.87 6.93 6.22
CA GLN A 93 9.31 8.06 6.98
C GLN A 93 10.40 8.76 7.85
N SER A 94 11.40 8.01 8.31
CA SER A 94 12.53 8.52 9.07
C SER A 94 13.82 7.77 8.74
N GLY A 95 14.98 8.38 8.98
CA GLY A 95 16.27 7.71 8.81
C GLY A 95 16.60 7.31 7.37
N THR A 96 16.16 8.06 6.37
CA THR A 96 16.23 7.72 4.95
C THR A 96 17.64 7.31 4.51
N THR A 97 18.66 8.10 4.84
CA THR A 97 20.07 7.82 4.47
C THR A 97 20.54 6.48 5.02
N THR A 98 20.29 6.22 6.31
CA THR A 98 20.64 4.96 6.97
C THR A 98 19.95 3.78 6.31
N LYS A 99 18.64 3.91 6.00
CA LYS A 99 17.85 2.86 5.36
C LYS A 99 18.29 2.58 3.92
N LEU A 100 18.66 3.59 3.16
CA LEU A 100 19.27 3.40 1.84
C LEU A 100 20.59 2.65 1.94
N GLN A 101 21.45 2.99 2.91
CA GLN A 101 22.71 2.28 3.15
C GLN A 101 22.47 0.83 3.58
N GLN A 102 21.49 0.57 4.45
CA GLN A 102 21.11 -0.79 4.84
C GLN A 102 20.63 -1.62 3.65
N MET A 103 19.78 -1.04 2.79
CA MET A 103 19.32 -1.73 1.58
C MET A 103 20.47 -2.00 0.61
N LYS A 104 21.35 -1.02 0.37
CA LYS A 104 22.54 -1.21 -0.47
C LYS A 104 23.44 -2.32 0.08
N LYS A 105 23.70 -2.32 1.40
CA LYS A 105 24.48 -3.36 2.07
C LYS A 105 23.83 -4.73 1.90
N LEU A 106 22.54 -4.82 2.17
CA LEU A 106 21.78 -6.07 2.05
C LEU A 106 21.86 -6.66 0.63
N ILE A 107 21.68 -5.83 -0.39
CA ILE A 107 21.76 -6.27 -1.79
C ILE A 107 23.19 -6.76 -2.11
N ASN A 108 24.22 -6.04 -1.69
CA ASN A 108 25.62 -6.38 -1.99
C ASN A 108 26.08 -7.66 -1.27
N GLU A 109 25.64 -7.89 -0.02
CA GLU A 109 26.02 -9.05 0.78
C GLU A 109 25.32 -10.34 0.35
N ASN A 110 24.30 -10.26 -0.49
CA ASN A 110 23.55 -11.39 -1.03
C ASN A 110 23.75 -11.54 -2.55
N ASP A 111 24.96 -11.38 -3.03
CA ASP A 111 25.37 -11.54 -4.44
C ASP A 111 24.48 -10.75 -5.43
N THR A 112 24.06 -9.56 -5.01
CA THR A 112 23.10 -8.72 -5.73
C THR A 112 21.73 -9.39 -5.96
N GLU A 113 21.26 -10.22 -5.03
CA GLU A 113 19.91 -10.76 -5.05
C GLU A 113 18.95 -9.98 -4.14
N ILE A 114 17.66 -10.03 -4.48
CA ILE A 114 16.53 -9.64 -3.62
C ILE A 114 15.56 -10.81 -3.57
N SER A 115 15.32 -11.36 -2.38
CA SER A 115 14.29 -12.36 -2.11
C SER A 115 13.41 -11.94 -0.93
N ILE A 116 12.31 -12.65 -0.73
CA ILE A 116 11.44 -12.43 0.44
C ILE A 116 12.21 -12.68 1.74
N GLU A 117 13.04 -13.73 1.77
CA GLU A 117 13.88 -14.11 2.91
C GLU A 117 14.91 -13.01 3.23
N ILE A 118 15.53 -12.45 2.20
CA ILE A 118 16.47 -11.33 2.33
C ILE A 118 15.77 -10.09 2.88
N LEU A 119 14.60 -9.73 2.36
CA LEU A 119 13.80 -8.60 2.85
C LEU A 119 13.41 -8.78 4.33
N ASN A 120 13.13 -10.01 4.75
CA ASN A 120 12.78 -10.33 6.14
C ASN A 120 13.95 -10.21 7.13
N GLN A 121 15.19 -10.05 6.67
CA GLN A 121 16.34 -9.75 7.53
C GLN A 121 16.26 -8.31 8.08
N LEU A 122 15.60 -7.41 7.38
CA LEU A 122 15.36 -6.05 7.87
C LEU A 122 14.07 -6.00 8.70
N ASN A 123 14.20 -5.75 10.00
CA ASN A 123 13.05 -5.70 10.92
C ASN A 123 11.95 -4.73 10.42
N ASP A 124 12.36 -3.60 9.85
CA ASP A 124 11.42 -2.59 9.34
C ASP A 124 10.64 -3.07 8.09
N LEU A 125 11.15 -4.04 7.34
CA LEU A 125 10.49 -4.62 6.16
C LEU A 125 9.93 -6.03 6.41
N ARG A 126 10.28 -6.66 7.53
CA ARG A 126 9.75 -7.99 7.89
C ARG A 126 8.24 -7.92 8.10
N VAL A 127 7.53 -8.84 7.47
CA VAL A 127 6.10 -9.02 7.71
C VAL A 127 5.88 -9.65 9.08
N SER A 128 5.01 -9.07 9.89
CA SER A 128 4.63 -9.56 11.22
C SER A 128 3.15 -9.32 11.48
N GLU A 129 2.56 -10.06 12.42
CA GLU A 129 1.16 -9.86 12.82
C GLU A 129 0.92 -8.42 13.28
N ALA A 130 1.87 -7.82 14.02
CA ALA A 130 1.76 -6.43 14.49
C ALA A 130 1.65 -5.45 13.31
N LYS A 131 2.48 -5.59 12.27
CA LYS A 131 2.41 -4.72 11.08
C LYS A 131 1.15 -4.93 10.26
N ILE A 132 0.65 -6.15 10.16
CA ILE A 132 -0.65 -6.42 9.54
C ILE A 132 -1.76 -5.74 10.35
N GLU A 133 -1.73 -5.84 11.67
CA GLU A 133 -2.68 -5.19 12.56
C GLU A 133 -2.62 -3.66 12.45
N ASP A 134 -1.43 -3.08 12.33
CA ASP A 134 -1.25 -1.64 12.10
C ASP A 134 -1.92 -1.18 10.80
N ILE A 135 -1.78 -1.97 9.71
CA ILE A 135 -2.46 -1.68 8.44
C ILE A 135 -3.98 -1.80 8.60
N LEU A 136 -4.47 -2.85 9.27
CA LEU A 136 -5.91 -3.06 9.49
C LEU A 136 -6.53 -1.97 10.37
N ASN A 137 -5.74 -1.41 11.29
CA ASN A 137 -6.15 -0.30 12.15
C ASN A 137 -6.00 1.08 11.48
N ALA A 138 -5.46 1.15 10.27
CA ALA A 138 -5.34 2.42 9.55
C ALA A 138 -6.72 3.04 9.28
N GLU A 139 -6.86 4.32 9.61
CA GLU A 139 -8.12 5.04 9.53
C GLU A 139 -8.37 5.66 8.17
N LYS A 140 -9.63 5.87 7.84
CA LYS A 140 -10.09 6.60 6.63
C LYS A 140 -9.36 7.94 6.52
N GLY A 141 -8.92 8.25 5.31
CA GLY A 141 -8.15 9.47 5.02
C GLY A 141 -6.65 9.33 5.30
N SER A 142 -6.21 8.31 6.04
CA SER A 142 -4.79 8.06 6.19
C SER A 142 -4.18 7.53 4.88
N ARG A 143 -2.91 7.83 4.67
CA ARG A 143 -2.17 7.30 3.52
C ARG A 143 -2.13 5.77 3.54
N VAL A 144 -1.87 5.17 4.69
CA VAL A 144 -1.76 3.70 4.82
C VAL A 144 -3.06 3.02 4.42
N ALA A 145 -4.23 3.51 4.89
CA ALA A 145 -5.53 2.96 4.48
C ALA A 145 -5.74 3.09 2.97
N GLY A 146 -5.43 4.26 2.38
CA GLY A 146 -5.56 4.48 0.94
C GLY A 146 -4.64 3.59 0.11
N GLU A 147 -3.39 3.43 0.51
CA GLU A 147 -2.44 2.55 -0.18
C GLU A 147 -2.81 1.06 0.00
N ALA A 148 -3.26 0.66 1.19
CA ALA A 148 -3.72 -0.71 1.42
C ALA A 148 -4.91 -1.06 0.51
N LEU A 149 -5.93 -0.21 0.46
CA LEU A 149 -7.06 -0.38 -0.45
C LEU A 149 -6.61 -0.42 -1.92
N TYR A 150 -5.68 0.45 -2.32
CA TYR A 150 -5.15 0.47 -3.68
C TYR A 150 -4.45 -0.86 -4.04
N TYR A 151 -3.51 -1.31 -3.21
CA TYR A 151 -2.77 -2.54 -3.50
C TYR A 151 -3.65 -3.80 -3.44
N LEU A 152 -4.65 -3.83 -2.58
CA LEU A 152 -5.65 -4.90 -2.53
C LEU A 152 -6.57 -4.90 -3.76
N SER A 153 -6.67 -3.77 -4.47
CA SER A 153 -7.55 -3.56 -5.62
C SER A 153 -6.84 -3.63 -6.98
N LEU A 154 -5.54 -3.93 -7.03
CA LEU A 154 -4.73 -3.90 -8.26
C LEU A 154 -5.31 -4.73 -9.42
N ASP A 155 -6.03 -5.80 -9.13
CA ASP A 155 -6.57 -6.69 -10.16
C ASP A 155 -7.73 -6.07 -10.95
N TRP A 156 -8.47 -5.13 -10.35
CA TRP A 156 -9.68 -4.58 -10.96
C TRP A 156 -9.68 -3.05 -11.09
N ILE A 157 -8.82 -2.34 -10.38
CA ILE A 157 -8.74 -0.87 -10.44
C ILE A 157 -8.32 -0.40 -11.84
N LYS A 158 -8.96 0.66 -12.34
CA LYS A 158 -8.66 1.30 -13.62
C LYS A 158 -7.97 2.64 -13.38
N SER A 159 -6.80 2.85 -13.96
CA SER A 159 -6.02 4.10 -13.80
C SER A 159 -6.74 5.35 -14.33
N THR A 160 -7.74 5.18 -15.20
CA THR A 160 -8.54 6.27 -15.77
C THR A 160 -9.67 6.76 -14.85
N LEU A 161 -9.96 6.03 -13.77
CA LEU A 161 -11.05 6.35 -12.85
C LEU A 161 -10.48 6.85 -11.52
N LYS A 162 -11.23 7.74 -10.86
CA LYS A 162 -10.95 8.18 -9.50
C LYS A 162 -11.69 7.29 -8.52
N TYR A 163 -10.96 6.76 -7.56
CA TYR A 163 -11.49 5.97 -6.46
C TYR A 163 -11.30 6.71 -5.15
N GLU A 164 -12.30 6.64 -4.30
CA GLU A 164 -12.31 7.27 -2.98
C GLU A 164 -12.43 6.22 -1.89
N GLN A 165 -11.86 6.52 -0.73
CA GLN A 165 -12.05 5.70 0.46
C GLN A 165 -13.47 5.94 0.98
N ASP A 166 -14.28 4.91 0.96
CA ASP A 166 -15.65 4.96 1.43
C ASP A 166 -15.90 3.93 2.53
N HIS A 167 -16.92 4.19 3.38
CA HIS A 167 -17.34 3.25 4.40
C HIS A 167 -18.27 2.18 3.81
N LEU A 168 -18.10 0.92 4.17
CA LEU A 168 -19.09 -0.12 3.90
C LEU A 168 -20.35 0.15 4.70
N HIS A 169 -20.26 0.11 6.04
CA HIS A 169 -21.31 0.60 6.91
C HIS A 169 -21.13 2.10 7.14
N PRO A 170 -22.09 2.94 6.72
CA PRO A 170 -21.96 4.40 6.75
C PRO A 170 -21.64 4.95 8.13
N GLU A 171 -20.74 5.93 8.21
CA GLU A 171 -20.28 6.51 9.47
C GLU A 171 -21.42 7.07 10.31
N GLU A 172 -22.43 7.66 9.69
CA GLU A 172 -23.59 8.24 10.39
C GLU A 172 -24.38 7.24 11.22
N ARG A 173 -24.37 5.95 10.83
CA ARG A 173 -25.04 4.90 11.61
C ARG A 173 -24.49 4.79 13.03
N PHE A 174 -23.21 5.05 13.23
CA PHE A 174 -22.54 5.00 14.53
C PHE A 174 -22.80 6.20 15.44
N PHE A 175 -23.48 7.24 14.91
CA PHE A 175 -23.92 8.41 15.66
C PHE A 175 -25.42 8.43 15.94
N LYS A 176 -26.18 7.52 15.32
CA LYS A 176 -27.61 7.32 15.58
C LYS A 176 -27.84 6.50 16.85
N THR A 177 -29.08 6.15 17.12
CA THR A 177 -29.46 5.35 18.28
C THR A 177 -28.76 3.98 18.25
N LYS A 178 -28.13 3.62 19.36
CA LYS A 178 -27.54 2.30 19.55
C LYS A 178 -28.60 1.21 19.40
N PRO A 179 -28.33 0.12 18.63
CA PRO A 179 -29.23 -1.02 18.57
C PRO A 179 -29.54 -1.59 19.97
N ALA A 180 -30.80 -1.98 20.21
CA ALA A 180 -31.27 -2.35 21.54
C ALA A 180 -30.57 -3.60 22.13
N ASN A 181 -30.15 -4.52 21.25
CA ASN A 181 -29.48 -5.77 21.59
C ASN A 181 -27.96 -5.63 21.81
N ILE A 182 -27.40 -4.43 21.66
CA ILE A 182 -25.95 -4.19 21.79
C ILE A 182 -25.66 -3.51 23.12
N ASP A 183 -24.69 -4.04 23.89
CA ASP A 183 -24.22 -3.42 25.12
C ASP A 183 -23.36 -2.16 24.85
N ASN A 184 -23.11 -1.35 25.90
CA ASN A 184 -22.37 -0.09 25.74
C ASN A 184 -20.89 -0.29 25.39
N GLN A 185 -20.25 -1.37 25.83
CA GLN A 185 -18.86 -1.65 25.57
C GLN A 185 -18.69 -2.05 24.09
N THR A 186 -19.54 -2.92 23.59
CA THR A 186 -19.58 -3.31 22.16
C THR A 186 -19.88 -2.10 21.30
N TRP A 187 -20.83 -1.25 21.68
CA TRP A 187 -21.14 -0.03 20.96
C TRP A 187 -19.94 0.95 20.88
N SER A 188 -19.20 1.08 21.98
CA SER A 188 -17.97 1.90 21.98
C SER A 188 -16.91 1.33 21.03
N ARG A 189 -16.74 0.01 21.00
CA ARG A 189 -15.83 -0.69 20.09
C ARG A 189 -16.21 -0.48 18.62
N TRP A 190 -17.50 -0.56 18.29
CA TRP A 190 -18.01 -0.29 16.93
C TRP A 190 -17.66 1.14 16.49
N LYS A 191 -17.89 2.12 17.35
CA LYS A 191 -17.53 3.52 17.07
C LYS A 191 -16.03 3.72 16.83
N ASN A 192 -15.19 2.99 17.54
CA ASN A 192 -13.74 3.03 17.32
C ASN A 192 -13.31 2.33 16.02
N ASN A 193 -14.04 1.31 15.62
CA ASN A 193 -13.75 0.52 14.42
C ASN A 193 -14.33 1.12 13.12
N ARG A 194 -15.28 2.05 13.22
CA ARG A 194 -16.01 2.58 12.05
C ARG A 194 -15.13 3.13 10.93
N ASN A 195 -14.01 3.76 11.29
CA ASN A 195 -13.09 4.40 10.34
C ASN A 195 -11.90 3.52 9.95
N ARG A 196 -11.79 2.29 10.49
CA ARG A 196 -10.65 1.41 10.23
C ARG A 196 -10.82 0.61 8.95
N LEU A 197 -9.71 0.15 8.39
CA LEU A 197 -9.63 -0.54 7.10
C LEU A 197 -10.70 -1.64 6.92
N PRO A 198 -11.06 -2.49 7.92
CA PRO A 198 -12.11 -3.49 7.75
C PRO A 198 -13.52 -2.93 7.52
N ASN A 199 -13.77 -1.65 7.73
CA ASN A 199 -15.02 -0.99 7.34
C ASN A 199 -14.86 -0.09 6.10
N LEU A 200 -13.71 -0.12 5.41
CA LEU A 200 -13.43 0.74 4.27
C LEU A 200 -13.37 -0.05 2.95
N GLN A 201 -13.71 0.61 1.88
CA GLN A 201 -13.58 0.12 0.51
C GLN A 201 -13.07 1.22 -0.41
N PHE A 202 -12.62 0.84 -1.62
CA PHE A 202 -12.54 1.77 -2.73
C PHE A 202 -13.85 1.77 -3.50
N LEU A 203 -14.39 2.95 -3.70
CA LEU A 203 -15.58 3.17 -4.51
C LEU A 203 -15.26 4.20 -5.59
N GLU A 204 -15.74 3.98 -6.82
CA GLU A 204 -15.66 4.99 -7.86
C GLU A 204 -16.44 6.24 -7.43
N GLY A 205 -15.88 7.44 -7.65
CA GLY A 205 -16.45 8.69 -7.13
C GLY A 205 -17.90 8.96 -7.53
N ARG A 206 -18.34 8.47 -8.72
CA ARG A 206 -19.75 8.54 -9.13
C ARG A 206 -20.66 7.65 -8.29
N SER A 207 -20.22 6.43 -8.01
CA SER A 207 -20.95 5.47 -7.17
C SER A 207 -20.94 5.89 -5.70
N ASN A 208 -19.90 6.58 -5.24
CA ASN A 208 -19.83 7.14 -3.89
C ASN A 208 -20.94 8.19 -3.66
N GLY A 209 -21.16 9.10 -4.61
CA GLY A 209 -22.25 10.07 -4.56
C GLY A 209 -23.65 9.42 -4.51
N SER A 210 -23.83 8.24 -5.11
CA SER A 210 -25.10 7.51 -5.09
C SER A 210 -25.31 6.74 -3.80
N LYS A 211 -24.23 6.16 -3.21
CA LYS A 211 -24.32 5.39 -1.97
C LYS A 211 -24.62 6.26 -0.76
N ASN A 212 -23.94 7.42 -0.64
CA ASN A 212 -24.11 8.37 0.45
C ASN A 212 -24.28 7.65 1.83
N ASP A 213 -25.37 7.89 2.58
CA ASP A 213 -25.68 7.29 3.90
C ASP A 213 -26.47 5.98 3.80
N MET A 214 -26.62 5.42 2.59
CA MET A 214 -27.39 4.20 2.37
C MET A 214 -26.81 3.03 3.18
N ALA A 215 -27.66 2.24 3.84
CA ALA A 215 -27.19 1.05 4.53
C ALA A 215 -26.51 0.08 3.56
N LEU A 216 -25.52 -0.67 4.03
CA LEU A 216 -24.75 -1.58 3.19
C LEU A 216 -25.66 -2.60 2.46
N LEU A 217 -26.62 -3.18 3.17
CA LEU A 217 -27.56 -4.13 2.58
C LEU A 217 -28.46 -3.49 1.54
N ASP A 218 -28.95 -2.27 1.80
CA ASP A 218 -29.81 -1.54 0.84
C ASP A 218 -29.02 -1.22 -0.44
N PHE A 219 -27.79 -0.73 -0.30
CA PHE A 219 -26.89 -0.48 -1.43
C PHE A 219 -26.61 -1.75 -2.24
N TYR A 220 -26.40 -2.87 -1.58
CA TYR A 220 -26.21 -4.17 -2.23
C TYR A 220 -27.47 -4.60 -3.00
N ASN A 221 -28.65 -4.43 -2.41
CA ASN A 221 -29.92 -4.82 -3.02
C ASN A 221 -30.33 -3.96 -4.23
N GLU A 222 -29.80 -2.74 -4.36
CA GLU A 222 -30.02 -1.92 -5.56
C GLU A 222 -29.21 -2.40 -6.77
N MET A 223 -28.22 -3.26 -6.57
CA MET A 223 -27.39 -3.82 -7.63
C MET A 223 -28.08 -5.01 -8.31
N ASN A 224 -27.85 -5.16 -9.63
CA ASN A 224 -28.19 -6.40 -10.31
C ASN A 224 -27.22 -7.53 -9.92
N GLU A 225 -27.55 -8.78 -10.27
CA GLU A 225 -26.79 -9.99 -9.88
C GLU A 225 -25.30 -9.93 -10.28
N GLU A 226 -25.00 -9.41 -11.46
CA GLU A 226 -23.61 -9.24 -11.92
C GLU A 226 -22.85 -8.24 -11.05
N GLN A 227 -23.46 -7.10 -10.77
CA GLN A 227 -22.88 -6.06 -9.90
C GLN A 227 -22.72 -6.58 -8.47
N GLN A 228 -23.67 -7.32 -7.94
CA GLN A 228 -23.60 -7.95 -6.61
C GLN A 228 -22.40 -8.89 -6.51
N SER A 229 -22.24 -9.79 -7.50
CA SER A 229 -21.11 -10.71 -7.56
C SER A 229 -19.75 -9.98 -7.61
N LEU A 230 -19.66 -8.94 -8.42
CA LEU A 230 -18.45 -8.10 -8.49
C LEU A 230 -18.18 -7.37 -7.17
N PHE A 231 -19.22 -6.81 -6.56
CA PHE A 231 -19.11 -6.07 -5.30
C PHE A 231 -18.60 -6.95 -4.16
N ILE A 232 -19.18 -8.15 -3.98
CA ILE A 232 -18.72 -9.12 -2.99
C ILE A 232 -17.21 -9.38 -3.15
N LYS A 233 -16.78 -9.66 -4.38
CA LYS A 233 -15.37 -9.95 -4.68
C LYS A 233 -14.44 -8.76 -4.48
N GLN A 234 -14.82 -7.58 -5.01
CA GLN A 234 -13.97 -6.39 -5.03
C GLN A 234 -13.89 -5.72 -3.66
N ALA A 235 -14.97 -5.71 -2.89
CA ALA A 235 -15.02 -5.17 -1.55
C ALA A 235 -14.67 -6.18 -0.45
N PHE A 236 -14.35 -7.43 -0.80
CA PHE A 236 -14.04 -8.51 0.16
C PHE A 236 -15.16 -8.70 1.19
N ILE A 237 -16.41 -8.75 0.72
CA ILE A 237 -17.58 -8.94 1.59
C ILE A 237 -17.58 -10.37 2.12
N PRO A 238 -17.72 -10.60 3.43
CA PRO A 238 -17.84 -11.94 3.99
C PRO A 238 -19.17 -12.59 3.55
N GLU A 239 -19.13 -13.82 3.03
CA GLU A 239 -20.31 -14.50 2.50
C GLU A 239 -21.23 -15.07 3.60
N ASN A 240 -20.69 -15.35 4.79
CA ASN A 240 -21.39 -16.07 5.86
C ASN A 240 -21.90 -15.15 6.98
N VAL A 241 -21.94 -13.84 6.75
CA VAL A 241 -22.37 -12.84 7.74
C VAL A 241 -23.33 -11.86 7.10
N SER A 242 -24.35 -11.44 7.87
CA SER A 242 -25.30 -10.42 7.40
C SER A 242 -24.63 -9.08 7.15
N MET A 243 -25.09 -8.37 6.10
CA MET A 243 -24.71 -6.98 5.81
C MET A 243 -25.57 -5.96 6.57
N GLU A 244 -26.50 -6.40 7.43
CA GLU A 244 -27.28 -5.52 8.28
C GLU A 244 -26.39 -4.91 9.36
N PHE A 245 -26.70 -3.68 9.75
CA PHE A 245 -25.89 -2.92 10.70
C PHE A 245 -25.82 -3.56 12.10
N GLU A 246 -26.87 -4.26 12.49
CA GLU A 246 -26.99 -4.99 13.76
C GLU A 246 -25.95 -6.10 13.92
N TYR A 247 -25.38 -6.57 12.80
CA TYR A 247 -24.32 -7.59 12.73
C TYR A 247 -22.94 -7.02 12.46
N PHE A 248 -22.73 -5.70 12.66
CA PHE A 248 -21.48 -5.02 12.34
C PHE A 248 -20.26 -5.68 12.97
N GLU A 249 -20.32 -6.16 14.21
CA GLU A 249 -19.19 -6.83 14.87
C GLU A 249 -18.74 -8.07 14.08
N ASP A 250 -19.67 -8.96 13.79
CA ASP A 250 -19.38 -10.21 13.07
C ASP A 250 -18.89 -9.91 11.66
N PHE A 251 -19.52 -8.96 10.97
CA PHE A 251 -19.09 -8.48 9.66
C PHE A 251 -17.67 -7.95 9.68
N TYR A 252 -17.36 -7.08 10.64
CA TYR A 252 -16.06 -6.46 10.79
C TYR A 252 -14.97 -7.50 11.04
N GLU A 253 -15.18 -8.43 11.97
CA GLU A 253 -14.19 -9.45 12.33
C GLU A 253 -13.97 -10.46 11.20
N GLU A 254 -15.01 -10.91 10.52
CA GLU A 254 -14.85 -11.82 9.37
C GLU A 254 -14.13 -11.12 8.20
N ARG A 255 -14.50 -9.87 7.90
CA ARG A 255 -13.78 -9.13 6.87
C ARG A 255 -12.33 -8.84 7.25
N LYS A 256 -12.06 -8.57 8.53
CA LYS A 256 -10.69 -8.44 9.06
C LYS A 256 -9.86 -9.70 8.78
N LYS A 257 -10.43 -10.89 8.97
CA LYS A 257 -9.76 -12.18 8.65
C LYS A 257 -9.44 -12.30 7.16
N ILE A 258 -10.39 -11.95 6.30
CA ILE A 258 -10.21 -11.97 4.84
C ILE A 258 -9.07 -11.00 4.45
N LEU A 259 -9.12 -9.76 4.92
CA LEU A 259 -8.10 -8.75 4.63
C LEU A 259 -6.72 -9.14 5.19
N THR A 260 -6.65 -9.74 6.38
CA THR A 260 -5.41 -10.29 6.95
C THR A 260 -4.76 -11.30 5.99
N LYS A 261 -5.55 -12.24 5.50
CA LYS A 261 -5.07 -13.25 4.53
C LYS A 261 -4.57 -12.58 3.25
N LYS A 262 -5.36 -11.65 2.70
CA LYS A 262 -5.01 -10.92 1.46
C LYS A 262 -3.77 -10.04 1.62
N LEU A 263 -3.60 -9.38 2.75
CA LEU A 263 -2.40 -8.60 3.05
C LEU A 263 -1.17 -9.50 3.16
N LYS A 264 -1.27 -10.65 3.80
CA LYS A 264 -0.17 -11.63 3.87
C LYS A 264 0.22 -12.15 2.48
N GLU A 265 -0.75 -12.49 1.63
CA GLU A 265 -0.51 -12.89 0.24
C GLU A 265 0.15 -11.77 -0.58
N LEU A 266 -0.26 -10.52 -0.37
CA LEU A 266 0.25 -9.34 -1.07
C LEU A 266 1.69 -8.99 -0.68
N LEU A 267 2.01 -9.17 0.59
CA LEU A 267 3.31 -8.80 1.16
C LEU A 267 4.38 -9.90 1.04
N GLY A 268 3.98 -11.15 0.81
CA GLY A 268 4.87 -12.30 0.60
C GLY A 268 5.23 -12.98 1.89
#